data_0e9c1b9c9dff6918a29b8af283a1ecb0
#
_entry.id   0e9c1b9c9dff6918a29b8af283a1ecb0
#
_cell.length_a   1.000
_cell.length_b   1.000
_cell.length_c   1.000
_cell.angle_alpha   90.00
_cell.angle_beta   90.00
_cell.angle_gamma   90.00
#
_symmetry.space_group_name_H-M   'P 1'
#
loop_
_entity.id
_entity.type
_entity.pdbx_description
1 polymer ?
#
loop_
_entity_poly.entity_id
_entity_poly.type
_entity_poly.pdbx_seq_one_letter_code
_entity_poly.pdbx_strand_id
1 'polypeptide(L)'
;MLNFLRDLRLHVKVSLLGAVSVLITAVALVLLAVWQSGQYHALAQREVDKLINADLDHITQGVYNLVRSENDAIQQQIDYNLKGARHILSEAGGISLSRETEPWTAFNQFTGKPSRIQLPRMLVGGRWLGRITDPAAKTIVVDKMTRLVGETATIFQRMNDKGDMLRVATTVRTVEG
;
A
#
# COMPACT_ATOMS: atom_id res chain seq x y z
N MET A 1 70.99 -26.37 25.54
CA MET A 1 69.89 -27.28 25.24
C MET A 1 70.26 -28.43 24.27
N LEU A 2 71.16 -28.24 23.33
CA LEU A 2 71.57 -29.28 22.40
C LEU A 2 72.41 -30.42 23.00
N ASN A 3 73.11 -30.20 24.14
CA ASN A 3 73.98 -31.21 24.75
C ASN A 3 73.16 -32.32 25.49
N PHE A 4 71.88 -32.05 25.92
CA PHE A 4 71.06 -33.03 26.52
C PHE A 4 70.60 -34.15 25.56
N LEU A 5 70.45 -33.83 24.27
CA LEU A 5 70.11 -34.79 23.19
C LEU A 5 71.27 -35.73 22.83
N ARG A 6 72.51 -35.37 23.19
CA ARG A 6 73.67 -36.18 22.84
C ARG A 6 73.80 -37.39 23.77
N ASP A 7 73.41 -37.28 24.99
CA ASP A 7 73.60 -38.33 26.02
C ASP A 7 72.40 -39.31 26.19
N LEU A 8 71.32 -39.13 25.40
CA LEU A 8 70.16 -40.01 25.41
C LEU A 8 70.46 -41.31 24.67
N ARG A 9 69.90 -42.45 25.15
CA ARG A 9 69.95 -43.76 24.51
C ARG A 9 69.29 -43.70 23.12
N LEU A 10 69.80 -44.46 22.17
CA LEU A 10 69.38 -44.42 20.76
C LEU A 10 67.82 -44.59 20.57
N HIS A 11 67.22 -45.52 21.30
CA HIS A 11 65.75 -45.74 21.25
C HIS A 11 64.96 -44.55 21.73
N VAL A 12 65.48 -43.79 22.70
CA VAL A 12 64.79 -42.56 23.20
C VAL A 12 64.86 -41.44 22.16
N LYS A 13 66.01 -41.33 21.44
CA LYS A 13 66.16 -40.36 20.36
C LYS A 13 65.18 -40.63 19.21
N VAL A 14 65.05 -41.89 18.81
CA VAL A 14 64.10 -42.29 17.75
C VAL A 14 62.67 -42.07 18.14
N SER A 15 62.28 -42.46 19.36
CA SER A 15 60.91 -42.22 19.87
C SER A 15 60.59 -40.74 19.98
N LEU A 16 61.52 -39.93 20.45
CA LEU A 16 61.33 -38.48 20.59
C LEU A 16 61.17 -37.81 19.20
N LEU A 17 61.98 -38.26 18.22
CA LEU A 17 61.89 -37.77 16.83
C LEU A 17 60.54 -38.13 16.19
N GLY A 18 60.04 -39.34 16.42
CA GLY A 18 58.74 -39.80 16.00
C GLY A 18 57.63 -38.97 16.67
N ALA A 19 57.69 -38.76 17.97
CA ALA A 19 56.67 -37.96 18.71
C ALA A 19 56.65 -36.51 18.19
N VAL A 20 57.78 -35.88 17.98
CA VAL A 20 57.90 -34.52 17.46
C VAL A 20 57.33 -34.42 16.04
N SER A 21 57.60 -35.40 15.16
CA SER A 21 57.06 -35.39 13.80
C SER A 21 55.55 -35.51 13.78
N VAL A 22 54.96 -36.36 14.62
CA VAL A 22 53.48 -36.51 14.78
C VAL A 22 52.88 -35.21 15.29
N LEU A 23 53.53 -34.57 16.27
CA LEU A 23 53.06 -33.32 16.83
C LEU A 23 53.09 -32.17 15.80
N ILE A 24 54.14 -32.06 15.01
CA ILE A 24 54.23 -31.09 13.93
C ILE A 24 53.16 -31.31 12.88
N THR A 25 52.91 -32.57 12.46
CA THR A 25 51.88 -32.90 11.49
C THR A 25 50.50 -32.60 12.04
N ALA A 26 50.22 -32.91 13.30
CA ALA A 26 48.93 -32.59 13.96
C ALA A 26 48.69 -31.09 14.00
N VAL A 27 49.68 -30.30 14.40
CA VAL A 27 49.59 -28.83 14.43
C VAL A 27 49.38 -28.28 13.01
N ALA A 28 50.10 -28.78 12.02
CA ALA A 28 49.91 -28.34 10.63
C ALA A 28 48.50 -28.63 10.10
N LEU A 29 47.94 -29.81 10.41
CA LEU A 29 46.59 -30.18 10.02
C LEU A 29 45.52 -29.28 10.72
N VAL A 30 45.71 -28.98 12.00
CA VAL A 30 44.82 -28.09 12.71
C VAL A 30 44.86 -26.67 12.13
N LEU A 31 46.02 -26.15 11.83
CA LEU A 31 46.17 -24.84 11.22
C LEU A 31 45.53 -24.78 9.81
N LEU A 32 45.71 -25.82 9.00
CA LEU A 32 45.05 -25.93 7.70
C LEU A 32 43.52 -26.01 7.85
N ALA A 33 43.00 -26.78 8.79
CA ALA A 33 41.55 -26.91 9.04
C ALA A 33 40.96 -25.58 9.48
N VAL A 34 41.58 -24.85 10.38
CA VAL A 34 41.12 -23.52 10.83
C VAL A 34 41.13 -22.50 9.67
N TRP A 35 42.24 -22.47 8.90
CA TRP A 35 42.33 -21.58 7.75
C TRP A 35 41.24 -21.88 6.69
N GLN A 36 41.03 -23.15 6.38
CA GLN A 36 40.02 -23.57 5.42
C GLN A 36 38.62 -23.30 5.89
N SER A 37 38.29 -23.52 7.20
CA SER A 37 37.03 -23.21 7.81
C SER A 37 36.68 -21.73 7.68
N GLY A 38 37.63 -20.83 7.88
CA GLY A 38 37.42 -19.39 7.73
C GLY A 38 36.99 -18.99 6.30
N GLN A 39 37.56 -19.64 5.29
CA GLN A 39 37.21 -19.37 3.89
C GLN A 39 35.79 -19.88 3.54
N TYR A 40 35.40 -21.04 4.02
CA TYR A 40 34.06 -21.58 3.79
C TYR A 40 32.95 -20.72 4.45
N HIS A 41 33.20 -20.22 5.67
CA HIS A 41 32.26 -19.32 6.32
C HIS A 41 32.05 -18.01 5.56
N ALA A 42 33.12 -17.41 5.06
CA ALA A 42 33.03 -16.17 4.29
C ALA A 42 32.32 -16.36 2.94
N LEU A 43 32.52 -17.48 2.26
CA LEU A 43 31.84 -17.83 1.02
C LEU A 43 30.34 -18.11 1.27
N ALA A 44 30.03 -18.91 2.30
CA ALA A 44 28.64 -19.22 2.64
C ALA A 44 27.82 -17.97 3.01
N GLN A 45 28.40 -17.06 3.80
CA GLN A 45 27.75 -15.79 4.11
C GLN A 45 27.45 -14.95 2.88
N ARG A 46 28.43 -14.81 1.97
CA ARG A 46 28.21 -14.06 0.72
C ARG A 46 27.12 -14.63 -0.17
N GLU A 47 27.04 -15.95 -0.27
CA GLU A 47 25.97 -16.59 -1.06
C GLU A 47 24.61 -16.45 -0.40
N VAL A 48 24.52 -16.56 0.94
CA VAL A 48 23.29 -16.30 1.69
C VAL A 48 22.84 -14.85 1.54
N ASP A 49 23.76 -13.88 1.67
CA ASP A 49 23.45 -12.46 1.51
C ASP A 49 22.94 -12.15 0.09
N LYS A 50 23.55 -12.75 -0.93
CA LYS A 50 23.08 -12.59 -2.32
C LYS A 50 21.66 -13.16 -2.51
N LEU A 51 21.38 -14.34 -1.96
CA LEU A 51 20.06 -14.96 -2.05
C LEU A 51 19.00 -14.13 -1.32
N ILE A 52 19.31 -13.66 -0.11
CA ILE A 52 18.40 -12.80 0.67
C ILE A 52 18.09 -11.51 -0.09
N ASN A 53 19.12 -10.84 -0.63
CA ASN A 53 18.92 -9.60 -1.38
C ASN A 53 18.13 -9.84 -2.67
N ALA A 54 18.39 -10.92 -3.40
CA ALA A 54 17.61 -11.27 -4.59
C ALA A 54 16.15 -11.58 -4.26
N ASP A 55 15.88 -12.30 -3.18
CA ASP A 55 14.51 -12.59 -2.73
C ASP A 55 13.78 -11.32 -2.27
N LEU A 56 14.47 -10.42 -1.55
CA LEU A 56 13.90 -9.13 -1.14
C LEU A 56 13.57 -8.27 -2.36
N ASP A 57 14.43 -8.23 -3.37
CA ASP A 57 14.17 -7.51 -4.62
C ASP A 57 12.95 -8.10 -5.36
N HIS A 58 12.86 -9.43 -5.45
CA HIS A 58 11.71 -10.10 -6.06
C HIS A 58 10.40 -9.82 -5.31
N ILE A 59 10.42 -9.90 -3.97
CA ILE A 59 9.25 -9.60 -3.14
C ILE A 59 8.85 -8.13 -3.31
N THR A 60 9.81 -7.21 -3.25
CA THR A 60 9.55 -5.77 -3.41
C THR A 60 8.94 -5.48 -4.78
N GLN A 61 9.50 -6.05 -5.84
CA GLN A 61 8.98 -5.92 -7.20
C GLN A 61 7.58 -6.52 -7.33
N GLY A 62 7.35 -7.68 -6.71
CA GLY A 62 6.05 -8.34 -6.66
C GLY A 62 4.98 -7.47 -5.99
N VAL A 63 5.29 -6.91 -4.82
CA VAL A 63 4.39 -6.00 -4.09
C VAL A 63 4.13 -4.72 -4.89
N TYR A 64 5.17 -4.12 -5.48
CA TYR A 64 5.01 -2.94 -6.32
C TYR A 64 4.07 -3.21 -7.51
N ASN A 65 4.27 -4.32 -8.22
CA ASN A 65 3.45 -4.70 -9.36
C ASN A 65 2.00 -4.97 -8.95
N LEU A 66 1.79 -5.62 -7.78
CA LEU A 66 0.46 -5.86 -7.23
C LEU A 66 -0.26 -4.54 -6.93
N VAL A 67 0.38 -3.63 -6.18
CA VAL A 67 -0.19 -2.32 -5.83
C VAL A 67 -0.51 -1.51 -7.09
N ARG A 68 0.37 -1.55 -8.09
CA ARG A 68 0.14 -0.87 -9.37
C ARG A 68 -1.06 -1.46 -10.11
N SER A 69 -1.13 -2.79 -10.20
CA SER A 69 -2.25 -3.49 -10.87
C SER A 69 -3.58 -3.18 -10.20
N GLU A 70 -3.63 -3.21 -8.86
CA GLU A 70 -4.82 -2.85 -8.08
C GLU A 70 -5.22 -1.39 -8.29
N ASN A 71 -4.25 -0.47 -8.29
CA ASN A 71 -4.51 0.94 -8.57
C ASN A 71 -5.09 1.14 -9.98
N ASP A 72 -4.50 0.49 -10.99
CA ASP A 72 -4.97 0.58 -12.37
C ASP A 72 -6.41 0.01 -12.52
N ALA A 73 -6.71 -1.09 -11.83
CA ALA A 73 -8.06 -1.67 -11.78
C ALA A 73 -9.08 -0.71 -11.13
N ILE A 74 -8.71 -0.10 -10.00
CA ILE A 74 -9.56 0.89 -9.30
C ILE A 74 -9.79 2.12 -10.21
N GLN A 75 -8.75 2.63 -10.87
CA GLN A 75 -8.89 3.76 -11.79
C GLN A 75 -9.85 3.43 -12.94
N GLN A 76 -9.72 2.25 -13.55
CA GLN A 76 -10.65 1.81 -14.60
C GLN A 76 -12.08 1.71 -14.08
N GLN A 77 -12.28 1.15 -12.89
CA GLN A 77 -13.60 1.05 -12.26
C GLN A 77 -14.23 2.43 -12.06
N ILE A 78 -13.45 3.40 -11.54
CA ILE A 78 -13.89 4.79 -11.35
C ILE A 78 -14.29 5.41 -12.70
N ASP A 79 -13.50 5.23 -13.74
CA ASP A 79 -13.77 5.75 -15.09
C ASP A 79 -15.07 5.17 -15.67
N TYR A 80 -15.30 3.87 -15.53
CA TYR A 80 -16.56 3.24 -15.94
C TYR A 80 -17.75 3.78 -15.15
N ASN A 81 -17.61 3.92 -13.85
CA ASN A 81 -18.65 4.45 -12.98
C ASN A 81 -19.00 5.91 -13.32
N LEU A 82 -17.98 6.74 -13.60
CA LEU A 82 -18.18 8.12 -14.05
C LEU A 82 -18.85 8.22 -15.43
N LYS A 83 -18.48 7.35 -16.37
CA LYS A 83 -19.14 7.28 -17.69
C LYS A 83 -20.61 6.88 -17.52
N GLY A 84 -20.91 5.87 -16.70
CA GLY A 84 -22.27 5.47 -16.36
C GLY A 84 -23.06 6.60 -15.71
N ALA A 85 -22.46 7.32 -14.76
CA ALA A 85 -23.06 8.48 -14.11
C ALA A 85 -23.43 9.60 -15.11
N ARG A 86 -22.51 9.94 -16.02
CA ARG A 86 -22.75 10.94 -17.06
C ARG A 86 -23.87 10.52 -18.00
N HIS A 87 -23.93 9.25 -18.36
CA HIS A 87 -25.00 8.71 -19.21
C HIS A 87 -26.37 8.84 -18.52
N ILE A 88 -26.48 8.42 -17.25
CA ILE A 88 -27.69 8.53 -16.46
C ILE A 88 -28.17 9.99 -16.34
N LEU A 89 -27.24 10.90 -16.08
CA LEU A 89 -27.53 12.33 -16.02
C LEU A 89 -28.00 12.88 -17.35
N SER A 90 -27.37 12.46 -18.46
CA SER A 90 -27.79 12.86 -19.82
C SER A 90 -29.17 12.36 -20.15
N GLU A 91 -29.49 11.08 -19.87
CA GLU A 91 -30.83 10.51 -20.05
C GLU A 91 -31.90 11.21 -19.18
N ALA A 92 -31.51 11.64 -17.98
CA ALA A 92 -32.40 12.39 -17.09
C ALA A 92 -32.63 13.85 -17.54
N GLY A 93 -32.03 14.28 -18.65
CA GLY A 93 -32.17 15.64 -19.20
C GLY A 93 -31.07 16.60 -18.75
N GLY A 94 -29.96 16.08 -18.19
CA GLY A 94 -28.80 16.88 -17.76
C GLY A 94 -29.00 17.63 -16.44
N ILE A 95 -27.90 18.25 -15.97
CA ILE A 95 -27.92 19.13 -14.79
C ILE A 95 -27.84 20.58 -15.25
N SER A 96 -28.65 21.44 -14.61
CA SER A 96 -28.59 22.88 -14.76
C SER A 96 -28.85 23.59 -13.43
N LEU A 97 -28.46 24.84 -13.33
CA LEU A 97 -28.75 25.69 -12.18
C LEU A 97 -29.81 26.72 -12.55
N SER A 98 -30.83 26.86 -11.73
CA SER A 98 -31.87 27.87 -11.94
C SER A 98 -31.43 29.25 -11.48
N ARG A 99 -32.15 30.29 -11.84
CA ARG A 99 -32.00 31.63 -11.28
C ARG A 99 -32.58 31.75 -9.87
N GLU A 100 -33.48 30.87 -9.49
CA GLU A 100 -34.05 30.81 -8.15
C GLU A 100 -33.03 30.18 -7.19
N THR A 101 -32.88 30.78 -6.03
CA THR A 101 -31.97 30.31 -4.98
C THR A 101 -32.74 29.70 -3.82
N GLU A 102 -32.10 28.77 -3.12
CA GLU A 102 -32.59 28.15 -1.90
C GLU A 102 -31.65 28.41 -0.72
N PRO A 103 -32.19 28.65 0.48
CA PRO A 103 -31.38 28.77 1.68
C PRO A 103 -30.93 27.38 2.15
N TRP A 104 -29.66 27.22 2.42
CA TRP A 104 -29.06 26.00 2.96
C TRP A 104 -28.37 26.31 4.28
N THR A 105 -28.37 25.33 5.19
CA THR A 105 -27.47 25.28 6.34
C THR A 105 -26.42 24.24 6.05
N ALA A 106 -25.22 24.68 5.64
CA ALA A 106 -24.09 23.82 5.39
C ALA A 106 -23.31 23.60 6.68
N PHE A 107 -22.94 22.36 6.97
CA PHE A 107 -22.07 22.03 8.11
C PHE A 107 -20.67 21.71 7.60
N ASN A 108 -19.69 22.37 8.19
CA ASN A 108 -18.31 22.04 7.91
C ASN A 108 -17.98 20.69 8.57
N GLN A 109 -17.64 19.68 7.77
CA GLN A 109 -17.41 18.32 8.25
C GLN A 109 -16.22 18.16 9.22
N PHE A 110 -15.28 19.12 9.23
CA PHE A 110 -14.11 19.07 10.10
C PHE A 110 -14.34 19.81 11.41
N THR A 111 -15.11 20.92 11.37
CA THR A 111 -15.30 21.79 12.55
C THR A 111 -16.69 21.70 13.16
N GLY A 112 -17.64 21.03 12.48
CA GLY A 112 -19.05 20.97 12.88
C GLY A 112 -19.80 22.32 12.83
N LYS A 113 -19.14 23.41 12.41
CA LYS A 113 -19.76 24.73 12.41
C LYS A 113 -20.78 24.88 11.29
N PRO A 114 -22.02 25.33 11.58
CA PRO A 114 -23.01 25.63 10.57
C PRO A 114 -22.72 26.98 9.89
N SER A 115 -23.02 27.04 8.60
CA SER A 115 -23.05 28.29 7.83
C SER A 115 -24.32 28.37 6.99
N ARG A 116 -24.96 29.52 6.97
CA ARG A 116 -26.13 29.77 6.12
C ARG A 116 -25.65 30.32 4.79
N ILE A 117 -26.11 29.72 3.70
CA ILE A 117 -25.75 30.10 2.33
C ILE A 117 -27.00 30.10 1.45
N GLN A 118 -26.96 30.87 0.38
CA GLN A 118 -27.96 30.86 -0.69
C GLN A 118 -27.34 30.23 -1.92
N LEU A 119 -27.93 29.15 -2.42
CA LEU A 119 -27.45 28.48 -3.62
C LEU A 119 -28.54 28.40 -4.68
N PRO A 120 -28.21 28.51 -5.98
CA PRO A 120 -29.13 28.23 -7.06
C PRO A 120 -29.72 26.82 -6.92
N ARG A 121 -31.01 26.66 -7.26
CA ARG A 121 -31.63 25.34 -7.31
C ARG A 121 -30.94 24.49 -8.36
N MET A 122 -30.48 23.31 -8.00
CA MET A 122 -29.96 22.34 -8.95
C MET A 122 -31.11 21.59 -9.60
N LEU A 123 -31.18 21.65 -10.91
CA LEU A 123 -32.24 21.01 -11.70
C LEU A 123 -31.66 19.79 -12.43
N VAL A 124 -32.43 18.73 -12.49
CA VAL A 124 -32.18 17.54 -13.32
C VAL A 124 -33.34 17.41 -14.30
N GLY A 125 -33.05 17.50 -15.60
CA GLY A 125 -34.10 17.51 -16.62
C GLY A 125 -35.13 18.63 -16.42
N GLY A 126 -34.71 19.79 -15.98
CA GLY A 126 -35.58 20.93 -15.68
C GLY A 126 -36.37 20.81 -14.37
N ARG A 127 -36.27 19.73 -13.64
CA ARG A 127 -36.95 19.55 -12.34
C ARG A 127 -35.98 19.78 -11.21
N TRP A 128 -36.40 20.51 -10.18
CA TRP A 128 -35.59 20.72 -9.01
C TRP A 128 -35.30 19.40 -8.29
N LEU A 129 -34.02 19.14 -7.98
CA LEU A 129 -33.57 17.93 -7.30
C LEU A 129 -34.13 17.82 -5.87
N GLY A 130 -34.55 18.96 -5.29
CA GLY A 130 -35.10 19.03 -3.94
C GLY A 130 -34.03 19.22 -2.87
N ARG A 131 -34.47 19.45 -1.65
CA ARG A 131 -33.69 19.35 -0.42
C ARG A 131 -33.95 17.98 0.18
N ILE A 132 -33.02 17.07 0.00
CA ILE A 132 -33.21 15.71 0.51
C ILE A 132 -32.63 15.71 1.92
N THR A 133 -33.50 15.85 2.89
CA THR A 133 -33.18 15.79 4.33
C THR A 133 -33.54 14.42 4.92
N ASP A 134 -34.40 13.67 4.25
CA ASP A 134 -34.81 12.32 4.64
C ASP A 134 -33.92 11.29 3.92
N PRO A 135 -33.14 10.46 4.65
CA PRO A 135 -32.32 9.40 4.07
C PRO A 135 -33.11 8.34 3.29
N ALA A 136 -34.42 8.21 3.57
CA ALA A 136 -35.34 7.30 2.88
C ALA A 136 -35.91 7.89 1.58
N ALA A 137 -35.76 9.20 1.36
CA ALA A 137 -36.26 9.86 0.15
C ALA A 137 -35.50 9.39 -1.09
N LYS A 138 -36.23 8.85 -2.05
CA LYS A 138 -35.67 8.38 -3.31
C LYS A 138 -35.25 9.55 -4.19
N THR A 139 -33.95 9.52 -4.60
CA THR A 139 -33.41 10.48 -5.53
C THR A 139 -33.24 9.82 -6.89
N ILE A 140 -33.93 10.31 -7.91
CA ILE A 140 -34.02 9.67 -9.24
C ILE A 140 -32.65 9.35 -9.84
N VAL A 141 -31.66 10.20 -9.63
CA VAL A 141 -30.33 10.07 -10.22
C VAL A 141 -29.40 9.21 -9.37
N VAL A 142 -29.19 9.55 -8.10
CA VAL A 142 -28.21 8.82 -7.25
C VAL A 142 -28.66 7.38 -6.96
N ASP A 143 -29.96 7.13 -6.77
CA ASP A 143 -30.49 5.77 -6.60
C ASP A 143 -30.38 4.93 -7.89
N LYS A 144 -30.59 5.55 -9.07
CA LYS A 144 -30.38 4.88 -10.35
C LYS A 144 -28.92 4.52 -10.55
N MET A 145 -28.00 5.43 -10.18
CA MET A 145 -26.55 5.19 -10.21
C MET A 145 -26.15 4.04 -9.30
N THR A 146 -26.55 4.09 -8.03
CA THR A 146 -26.25 3.03 -7.06
C THR A 146 -26.75 1.67 -7.52
N ARG A 147 -27.95 1.60 -8.10
CA ARG A 147 -28.50 0.34 -8.63
C ARG A 147 -27.75 -0.21 -9.82
N LEU A 148 -27.19 0.65 -10.68
CA LEU A 148 -26.47 0.21 -11.88
C LEU A 148 -25.01 -0.11 -11.61
N VAL A 149 -24.39 0.61 -10.69
CA VAL A 149 -22.95 0.56 -10.43
C VAL A 149 -22.63 -0.27 -9.19
N GLY A 150 -23.62 -0.47 -8.29
CA GLY A 150 -23.42 -1.17 -7.02
C GLY A 150 -22.72 -0.33 -5.94
N GLU A 151 -22.32 0.90 -6.27
CA GLU A 151 -21.56 1.79 -5.43
C GLU A 151 -22.40 2.95 -4.91
N THR A 152 -21.96 3.58 -3.81
CA THR A 152 -22.61 4.78 -3.30
C THR A 152 -22.38 5.96 -4.25
N ALA A 153 -23.39 6.80 -4.43
CA ALA A 153 -23.34 7.98 -5.27
C ALA A 153 -23.66 9.24 -4.47
N THR A 154 -22.96 10.32 -4.78
CA THR A 154 -23.18 11.62 -4.16
C THR A 154 -23.07 12.73 -5.20
N ILE A 155 -24.00 13.68 -5.16
CA ILE A 155 -23.95 14.90 -5.96
C ILE A 155 -23.59 16.05 -5.04
N PHE A 156 -22.57 16.79 -5.44
CA PHE A 156 -22.12 18.00 -4.77
C PHE A 156 -22.40 19.21 -5.64
N GLN A 157 -22.79 20.32 -4.99
CA GLN A 157 -22.92 21.63 -5.60
C GLN A 157 -21.82 22.56 -5.07
N ARG A 158 -21.14 23.26 -5.97
CA ARG A 158 -20.13 24.25 -5.57
C ARG A 158 -20.81 25.42 -4.86
N MET A 159 -20.27 25.78 -3.69
CA MET A 159 -20.80 26.83 -2.82
C MET A 159 -20.22 28.21 -3.09
N ASN A 160 -18.93 28.25 -3.46
CA ASN A 160 -18.16 29.50 -3.60
C ASN A 160 -16.96 29.33 -4.52
N ASP A 161 -16.25 30.43 -4.78
CA ASP A 161 -15.06 30.43 -5.63
C ASP A 161 -13.85 29.74 -5.02
N LYS A 162 -13.84 29.53 -3.70
CA LYS A 162 -12.78 28.77 -3.01
C LYS A 162 -12.86 27.28 -3.28
N GLY A 163 -13.97 26.80 -3.87
CA GLY A 163 -14.18 25.40 -4.21
C GLY A 163 -14.87 24.59 -3.10
N ASP A 164 -15.43 25.24 -2.08
CA ASP A 164 -16.23 24.54 -1.09
C ASP A 164 -17.46 23.92 -1.75
N MET A 165 -17.83 22.71 -1.31
CA MET A 165 -18.88 21.89 -1.92
C MET A 165 -19.94 21.56 -0.90
N LEU A 166 -21.23 21.70 -1.30
CA LEU A 166 -22.36 21.23 -0.53
C LEU A 166 -22.84 19.87 -1.07
N ARG A 167 -23.05 18.90 -0.19
CA ARG A 167 -23.69 17.64 -0.53
C ARG A 167 -25.19 17.89 -0.69
N VAL A 168 -25.71 17.79 -1.92
CA VAL A 168 -27.12 18.05 -2.24
C VAL A 168 -27.96 16.79 -2.38
N ALA A 169 -27.34 15.66 -2.75
CA ALA A 169 -27.99 14.34 -2.81
C ALA A 169 -26.95 13.25 -2.57
N THR A 170 -27.33 12.19 -1.85
CA THR A 170 -26.42 11.08 -1.55
C THR A 170 -27.20 9.80 -1.24
N THR A 171 -26.57 8.66 -1.57
CA THR A 171 -27.01 7.33 -1.10
C THR A 171 -26.19 6.85 0.11
N VAL A 172 -25.19 7.63 0.54
CA VAL A 172 -24.42 7.33 1.76
C VAL A 172 -25.30 7.61 2.97
N ARG A 173 -25.61 6.58 3.74
CA ARG A 173 -26.35 6.70 5.01
C ARG A 173 -25.39 7.05 6.14
N THR A 174 -25.90 7.84 7.10
CA THR A 174 -25.18 8.05 8.36
C THR A 174 -25.32 6.81 9.25
N VAL A 175 -24.45 6.69 10.27
CA VAL A 175 -24.44 5.54 11.21
C VAL A 175 -25.76 5.47 12.02
N GLU A 176 -26.52 6.55 12.05
CA GLU A 176 -27.80 6.65 12.77
C GLU A 176 -29.05 6.37 11.89
N GLY A 177 -28.87 5.98 10.62
CA GLY A 177 -29.96 5.61 9.70
C GLY A 177 -29.88 6.24 8.34
#